data_e1e932988b3059f918e6234fd06f1c5c
#
_entry.id   e1e932988b3059f918e6234fd06f1c5c
#
_cell.length_a   1.000
_cell.length_b   1.000
_cell.length_c   1.000
_cell.angle_alpha   90.00
_cell.angle_beta   90.00
_cell.angle_gamma   90.00
#
_symmetry.space_group_name_H-M   'P 1'
#
loop_
_entity.id
_entity.type
_entity.pdbx_description
1 polymer ?
#
loop_
_entity_poly.entity_id
_entity_poly.type
_entity_poly.pdbx_seq_one_letter_code
_entity_poly.pdbx_strand_id
1 'polypeptide(L)' 'MILSFDDVRELKREGAEKFSVPVHFHDGCGGQYFTLEAPDPDLITFITRYCTERNRRAVFIGDGTRFTIE' A
#
# COMPACT_ATOMS: atom_id res chain seq x y z
N MET A 1 3.91 13.68 4.47
CA MET A 1 3.51 12.26 4.38
C MET A 1 2.01 12.15 4.30
N ILE A 2 1.48 11.36 3.38
CA ILE A 2 0.05 11.25 3.12
C ILE A 2 -0.66 10.41 4.17
N LEU A 3 -0.01 9.34 4.61
CA LEU A 3 -0.46 8.53 5.74
C LEU A 3 0.49 8.72 6.91
N SER A 4 -0.03 8.57 8.14
CA SER A 4 0.82 8.58 9.33
C SER A 4 1.69 7.31 9.36
N PHE A 5 2.75 7.32 10.16
CA PHE A 5 3.57 6.12 10.37
C PHE A 5 2.76 4.98 10.95
N ASP A 6 1.80 5.29 11.81
CA ASP A 6 0.95 4.24 12.40
C ASP A 6 0.07 3.61 11.33
N ASP A 7 -0.47 4.39 10.41
CA ASP A 7 -1.28 3.88 9.29
C ASP A 7 -0.43 3.02 8.36
N VAL A 8 0.80 3.46 8.04
CA VAL A 8 1.70 2.68 7.19
C VAL A 8 2.03 1.35 7.86
N ARG A 9 2.32 1.37 9.15
CA ARG A 9 2.64 0.16 9.91
C ARG A 9 1.46 -0.80 9.93
N GLU A 10 0.26 -0.28 10.16
CA GLU A 10 -0.95 -1.09 10.17
C GLU A 10 -1.22 -1.71 8.80
N LEU A 11 -1.06 -0.94 7.72
CA LEU A 11 -1.25 -1.43 6.36
C LEU A 11 -0.29 -2.58 6.05
N LYS A 12 0.98 -2.42 6.40
CA LYS A 12 1.99 -3.46 6.19
C LYS A 12 1.66 -4.72 6.98
N ARG A 13 1.31 -4.57 8.26
CA ARG A 13 0.99 -5.69 9.12
C ARG A 13 -0.24 -6.45 8.61
N GLU A 14 -1.30 -5.73 8.28
CA GLU A 14 -2.53 -6.35 7.83
C GLU A 14 -2.37 -7.05 6.49
N GLY A 15 -1.59 -6.47 5.58
CA GLY A 15 -1.30 -7.11 4.31
C GLY A 15 -0.56 -8.42 4.50
N ALA A 16 0.46 -8.43 5.35
CA ALA A 16 1.24 -9.63 5.62
C ALA A 16 0.40 -10.70 6.31
N GLU A 17 -0.45 -10.32 7.28
CA GLU A 17 -1.24 -11.28 8.06
C GLU A 17 -2.41 -11.84 7.26
N LYS A 18 -3.11 -11.01 6.49
CA LYS A 18 -4.34 -11.43 5.82
C LYS A 18 -4.10 -12.03 4.44
N PHE A 19 -3.07 -11.58 3.75
CA PHE A 19 -2.86 -11.96 2.35
C PHE A 19 -1.53 -12.68 2.11
N SER A 20 -0.69 -12.78 3.13
CA SER A 20 0.63 -13.41 3.06
C SER A 20 1.53 -12.80 1.98
N VAL A 21 1.28 -11.57 1.60
CA VAL A 21 2.08 -10.82 0.63
C VAL A 21 2.66 -9.60 1.35
N PRO A 22 3.98 -9.55 1.56
CA PRO A 22 4.58 -8.41 2.24
C PRO A 22 4.40 -7.12 1.44
N VAL A 23 4.08 -6.04 2.15
CA VAL A 23 3.99 -4.70 1.60
C VAL A 23 5.22 -3.94 2.06
N HIS A 24 5.99 -3.41 1.12
CA HIS A 24 7.20 -2.65 1.43
C HIS A 24 6.96 -1.17 1.21
N PHE A 25 7.38 -0.36 2.17
CA PHE A 25 7.27 1.09 2.09
C PHE A 25 8.66 1.68 1.77
N HIS A 26 8.69 2.57 0.80
CA HIS A 26 9.92 3.25 0.37
C HIS A 26 9.74 4.75 0.52
N ASP A 27 10.68 5.38 1.21
CA ASP A 27 10.68 6.83 1.43
C ASP A 27 12.05 7.36 1.08
N GLY A 28 12.14 8.11 0.01
CA GLY A 28 13.42 8.61 -0.49
C GLY A 28 13.26 9.86 -1.30
N CYS A 29 14.32 10.23 -2.01
CA CYS A 29 14.39 11.48 -2.77
C CYS A 29 13.34 11.58 -3.87
N GLY A 30 12.87 10.46 -4.38
CA GLY A 30 11.82 10.45 -5.41
C GLY A 30 10.40 10.52 -4.87
N GLY A 31 10.22 10.61 -3.53
CA GLY A 31 8.93 10.59 -2.87
C GLY A 31 8.64 9.26 -2.20
N GLN A 32 7.41 9.11 -1.76
CA GLN A 32 6.97 7.92 -1.05
C GLN A 32 6.22 6.99 -1.99
N TYR A 33 6.54 5.70 -1.92
CA TYR A 33 5.82 4.69 -2.68
C TYR A 33 5.87 3.34 -1.98
N PHE A 34 5.02 2.42 -2.41
CA PHE A 34 4.93 1.08 -1.84
C PHE A 34 5.15 0.05 -2.95
N THR A 35 5.68 -1.10 -2.57
CA THR A 35 5.81 -2.24 -3.48
C THR A 35 5.25 -3.49 -2.83
N LEU A 36 4.71 -4.38 -3.67
CA LEU A 36 4.27 -5.71 -3.30
C LEU A 36 5.22 -6.72 -3.94
N GLU A 37 5.50 -7.81 -3.26
CA GLU A 37 6.38 -8.84 -3.82
C GLU A 37 5.73 -9.60 -4.98
N ALA A 38 4.39 -9.64 -5.01
CA ALA A 38 3.66 -10.28 -6.08
C ALA A 38 2.31 -9.59 -6.27
N PRO A 39 1.76 -9.59 -7.48
CA PRO A 39 0.41 -9.05 -7.69
C PRO A 39 -0.61 -9.91 -6.96
N ASP A 40 -1.50 -9.27 -6.23
CA ASP A 40 -2.57 -9.96 -5.51
C ASP A 40 -3.83 -9.10 -5.60
N PRO A 41 -4.82 -9.50 -6.42
CA PRO A 41 -6.04 -8.69 -6.61
C PRO A 41 -6.81 -8.45 -5.32
N ASP A 42 -6.83 -9.41 -4.41
CA ASP A 42 -7.53 -9.24 -3.13
C ASP A 42 -6.81 -8.22 -2.25
N LEU A 43 -5.49 -8.25 -2.23
CA LEU A 43 -4.71 -7.28 -1.49
C LEU A 43 -4.86 -5.88 -2.08
N ILE A 44 -4.87 -5.77 -3.41
CA ILE A 44 -5.08 -4.50 -4.10
C ILE A 44 -6.45 -3.92 -3.71
N THR A 45 -7.48 -4.74 -3.69
CA THR A 45 -8.82 -4.33 -3.26
C THR A 45 -8.82 -3.86 -1.80
N PHE A 46 -8.13 -4.59 -0.94
CA PHE A 46 -8.01 -4.23 0.47
C PHE A 46 -7.32 -2.87 0.63
N ILE A 47 -6.20 -2.67 -0.06
CA ILE A 47 -5.45 -1.41 0.01
C ILE A 47 -6.29 -0.25 -0.48
N THR A 48 -6.99 -0.44 -1.59
CA THR A 48 -7.87 0.59 -2.15
C THR A 48 -8.94 0.99 -1.15
N ARG A 49 -9.59 0.01 -0.54
CA ARG A 49 -10.63 0.27 0.47
C ARG A 49 -10.05 0.96 1.70
N TYR A 50 -8.90 0.50 2.17
CA TYR A 50 -8.21 1.10 3.32
C TYR A 50 -7.97 2.60 3.09
N CYS A 51 -7.47 2.94 1.91
CA CYS A 51 -7.20 4.34 1.56
C CYS A 51 -8.49 5.14 1.43
N THR A 52 -9.52 4.57 0.80
CA THR A 52 -10.81 5.24 0.63
C THR A 52 -11.45 5.59 1.97
N GLU A 53 -11.38 4.69 2.93
CA GLU A 53 -11.92 4.92 4.28
C GLU A 53 -11.22 6.09 4.99
N ARG A 54 -10.03 6.45 4.54
CA ARG A 54 -9.23 7.54 5.12
C ARG A 54 -9.20 8.78 4.21
N ASN A 55 -10.11 8.84 3.23
CA ASN A 55 -10.17 9.94 2.25
C ASN A 55 -8.88 10.07 1.46
N ARG A 56 -8.25 8.93 1.15
CA ARG A 56 -7.05 8.88 0.33
C ARG A 56 -7.30 7.98 -0.87
N ARG A 57 -6.37 7.97 -1.81
CA ARG A 57 -6.50 7.19 -3.02
C ARG A 57 -5.19 6.45 -3.29
N ALA A 58 -5.27 5.14 -3.51
CA ALA A 58 -4.14 4.34 -3.93
C ALA A 58 -4.08 4.35 -5.46
N VAL A 59 -2.91 4.65 -6.01
CA VAL A 59 -2.68 4.69 -7.46
C VAL A 59 -1.67 3.60 -7.79
N PHE A 60 -2.13 2.55 -8.45
CA PHE A 60 -1.30 1.42 -8.82
C PHE A 60 -0.73 1.62 -10.21
N ILE A 61 0.52 1.23 -10.41
CA ILE A 61 1.22 1.34 -11.68
C ILE A 61 1.84 0.00 -12.05
N GLY A 62 2.10 -0.18 -13.35
CA GLY A 62 2.67 -1.41 -13.86
C GLY A 62 1.71 -2.58 -13.73
N ASP A 63 2.19 -3.67 -13.19
CA ASP A 63 1.43 -4.91 -13.01
C ASP A 63 0.68 -4.96 -11.67
N GLY A 64 0.58 -3.84 -10.97
CA GLY A 64 -0.08 -3.79 -9.66
C GLY A 64 0.84 -4.09 -8.49
N THR A 65 2.14 -4.19 -8.73
CA THR A 65 3.10 -4.44 -7.64
C THR A 65 3.70 -3.17 -7.05
N ARG A 66 3.34 -2.02 -7.60
CA ARG A 66 3.83 -0.74 -7.10
C ARG A 66 2.67 0.26 -7.03
N PHE A 67 2.60 1.00 -5.94
CA PHE A 67 1.55 2.00 -5.81
C PHE A 67 2.02 3.18 -4.97
N THR A 68 1.33 4.31 -5.17
CA THR A 68 1.46 5.50 -4.35
C THR A 68 0.12 5.80 -3.71
N ILE A 69 0.13 6.61 -2.65
CA ILE A 69 -1.10 7.03 -1.98
C ILE A 69 -1.18 8.55 -2.10
N GLU A 70 -2.32 9.02 -2.60
CA GLU A 70 -2.58 10.45 -2.77
C GLU A 70 -3.65 10.95 -1.84
#